data_005452ff8d59b65683ca95b067b1f012
#
_entry.id   005452ff8d59b65683ca95b067b1f012
#
_cell.length_a   1.000
_cell.length_b   1.000
_cell.length_c   1.000
_cell.angle_alpha   90.00
_cell.angle_beta   90.00
_cell.angle_gamma   90.00
#
_symmetry.space_group_name_H-M   'P 1'
#
loop_
_entity.id
_entity.type
_entity.pdbx_description
1 polymer ?
#
loop_
_entity_poly.entity_id
_entity_poly.type
_entity_poly.pdbx_seq_one_letter_code
_entity_poly.pdbx_strand_id
1 'polypeptide(L)'
;AMRVALTEGFAAMTVRRIATEAGVATGQVHHHFASAGELKSLAFVRLIRDLLDAEIVGENAGWRERLHAMLGSDDGGFEPYIRLWREAQILASRDSDIKGAYVLTMEMWHQETVAIIRAGAEANAFTLADQPENIAWRLIGLVC
;
A
#
# COMPACT_ATOMS: atom_id res chain seq x y z
N ALA A 1 -7.41 -5.61 12.63
CA ALA A 1 -7.59 -4.36 11.85
C ALA A 1 -7.27 -4.58 10.37
N MET A 2 -6.05 -5.03 10.02
CA MET A 2 -5.61 -5.21 8.62
C MET A 2 -6.52 -6.15 7.81
N ARG A 3 -6.91 -7.30 8.37
CA ARG A 3 -7.84 -8.22 7.70
C ARG A 3 -9.20 -7.57 7.40
N VAL A 4 -9.75 -6.85 8.36
CA VAL A 4 -11.02 -6.11 8.16
C VAL A 4 -10.87 -5.07 7.05
N ALA A 5 -9.76 -4.32 7.03
CA ALA A 5 -9.49 -3.35 5.96
C ALA A 5 -9.50 -4.00 4.58
N LEU A 6 -8.78 -5.11 4.40
CA LEU A 6 -8.68 -5.80 3.10
C LEU A 6 -9.99 -6.44 2.63
N THR A 7 -10.76 -7.01 3.57
CA THR A 7 -11.97 -7.77 3.21
C THR A 7 -13.24 -6.93 3.19
N GLU A 8 -13.33 -5.91 4.06
CA GLU A 8 -14.55 -5.15 4.31
C GLU A 8 -14.39 -3.64 4.01
N GLY A 9 -13.16 -3.14 3.82
CA GLY A 9 -12.87 -1.73 3.54
C GLY A 9 -12.81 -0.83 4.78
N PHE A 10 -12.52 0.46 4.58
CA PHE A 10 -12.38 1.43 5.66
C PHE A 10 -13.68 1.71 6.42
N ALA A 11 -14.82 1.71 5.72
CA ALA A 11 -16.11 1.99 6.36
C ALA A 11 -16.46 0.97 7.46
N ALA A 12 -16.05 -0.29 7.29
CA ALA A 12 -16.27 -1.36 8.26
C ALA A 12 -15.31 -1.32 9.45
N MET A 13 -14.23 -0.54 9.39
CA MET A 13 -13.21 -0.43 10.44
C MET A 13 -13.69 0.45 11.61
N THR A 14 -14.80 0.10 12.21
CA THR A 14 -15.26 0.72 13.47
C THR A 14 -14.52 0.10 14.66
N VAL A 15 -14.39 0.86 15.76
CA VAL A 15 -13.78 0.35 16.98
C VAL A 15 -14.45 -0.94 17.45
N ARG A 16 -15.80 -1.02 17.39
CA ARG A 16 -16.56 -2.22 17.72
C ARG A 16 -16.19 -3.41 16.84
N ARG A 17 -16.14 -3.20 15.50
CA ARG A 17 -15.80 -4.28 14.56
C ARG A 17 -14.38 -4.80 14.79
N ILE A 18 -13.43 -3.89 15.02
CA ILE A 18 -12.03 -4.24 15.30
C ILE A 18 -11.89 -4.98 16.64
N ALA A 19 -12.60 -4.54 17.68
CA ALA A 19 -12.62 -5.22 18.97
C ALA A 19 -13.16 -6.65 18.86
N THR A 20 -14.27 -6.84 18.13
CA THR A 20 -14.84 -8.15 17.83
C THR A 20 -13.86 -9.05 17.11
N GLU A 21 -13.21 -8.52 16.08
CA GLU A 21 -12.20 -9.25 15.29
C GLU A 21 -10.99 -9.69 16.14
N ALA A 22 -10.56 -8.83 17.07
CA ALA A 22 -9.42 -9.09 17.94
C ALA A 22 -9.78 -9.92 19.18
N GLY A 23 -11.07 -10.13 19.46
CA GLY A 23 -11.54 -10.82 20.67
C GLY A 23 -11.28 -10.03 21.96
N VAL A 24 -11.31 -8.69 21.88
CA VAL A 24 -11.05 -7.79 23.01
C VAL A 24 -12.23 -6.85 23.26
N ALA A 25 -12.25 -6.21 24.44
CA ALA A 25 -13.24 -5.18 24.73
C ALA A 25 -12.95 -3.88 23.97
N THR A 26 -13.98 -3.12 23.61
CA THR A 26 -13.86 -1.84 22.92
C THR A 26 -12.96 -0.84 23.66
N GLY A 27 -13.01 -0.84 25.00
CA GLY A 27 -12.15 0.00 25.84
C GLY A 27 -10.66 -0.25 25.64
N GLN A 28 -10.27 -1.50 25.38
CA GLN A 28 -8.87 -1.82 25.08
C GLN A 28 -8.40 -1.23 23.74
N VAL A 29 -9.28 -1.19 22.73
CA VAL A 29 -8.97 -0.54 21.46
C VAL A 29 -8.78 0.96 21.66
N HIS A 30 -9.67 1.61 22.41
CA HIS A 30 -9.54 3.04 22.75
C HIS A 30 -8.28 3.37 23.57
N HIS A 31 -7.78 2.43 24.33
CA HIS A 31 -6.54 2.61 25.09
C HIS A 31 -5.31 2.69 24.17
N HIS A 32 -5.33 1.98 23.03
CA HIS A 32 -4.22 1.93 22.09
C HIS A 32 -4.29 2.96 20.96
N PHE A 33 -5.48 3.44 20.61
CA PHE A 33 -5.70 4.37 19.49
C PHE A 33 -6.54 5.55 19.94
N ALA A 34 -6.07 6.76 19.62
CA ALA A 34 -6.74 8.00 20.00
C ALA A 34 -8.09 8.17 19.29
N SER A 35 -8.24 7.63 18.07
CA SER A 35 -9.45 7.73 17.26
C SER A 35 -9.57 6.56 16.28
N ALA A 36 -10.78 6.39 15.71
CA ALA A 36 -11.00 5.45 14.63
C ALA A 36 -10.20 5.81 13.36
N GLY A 37 -9.98 7.10 13.10
CA GLY A 37 -9.15 7.61 12.00
C GLY A 37 -7.69 7.19 12.15
N GLU A 38 -7.13 7.34 13.35
CA GLU A 38 -5.77 6.89 13.65
C GLU A 38 -5.63 5.37 13.45
N LEU A 39 -6.57 4.58 13.96
CA LEU A 39 -6.58 3.13 13.79
C LEU A 39 -6.60 2.73 12.32
N LYS A 40 -7.47 3.34 11.51
CA LYS A 40 -7.57 3.09 10.07
C LYS A 40 -6.28 3.43 9.35
N SER A 41 -5.70 4.59 9.64
CA SER A 41 -4.47 5.09 9.01
C SER A 41 -3.28 4.20 9.32
N LEU A 42 -3.09 3.83 10.58
CA LEU A 42 -2.01 2.94 11.00
C LEU A 42 -2.15 1.54 10.41
N ALA A 43 -3.37 1.00 10.37
CA ALA A 43 -3.63 -0.29 9.75
C ALA A 43 -3.33 -0.28 8.26
N PHE A 44 -3.71 0.79 7.56
CA PHE A 44 -3.45 0.95 6.13
C PHE A 44 -1.95 1.06 5.83
N VAL A 45 -1.23 1.93 6.53
CA VAL A 45 0.22 2.09 6.35
C VAL A 45 0.95 0.76 6.62
N ARG A 46 0.60 0.07 7.69
CA ARG A 46 1.20 -1.22 8.03
C ARG A 46 0.95 -2.27 6.96
N LEU A 47 -0.27 -2.32 6.46
CA LEU A 47 -0.69 -3.28 5.44
C LEU A 47 0.08 -3.08 4.13
N ILE A 48 0.25 -1.84 3.69
CA ILE A 48 1.03 -1.52 2.49
C ILE A 48 2.51 -1.78 2.71
N ARG A 49 3.05 -1.47 3.89
CA ARG A 49 4.44 -1.79 4.23
C ARG A 49 4.69 -3.29 4.15
N ASP A 50 3.83 -4.09 4.76
CA ASP A 50 3.95 -5.55 4.72
C ASP A 50 3.85 -6.08 3.28
N LEU A 51 3.02 -5.47 2.43
CA LEU A 51 2.92 -5.82 1.01
C LEU A 51 4.21 -5.49 0.26
N LEU A 52 4.78 -4.31 0.45
CA LEU A 52 6.00 -3.86 -0.23
C LEU A 52 7.24 -4.62 0.25
N ASP A 53 7.27 -5.03 1.51
CA ASP A 53 8.35 -5.84 2.09
C ASP A 53 8.23 -7.33 1.72
N ALA A 54 7.09 -7.78 1.21
CA ALA A 54 6.89 -9.18 0.81
C ALA A 54 7.74 -9.52 -0.42
N GLU A 55 8.37 -10.68 -0.39
CA GLU A 55 9.11 -11.22 -1.52
C GLU A 55 8.12 -11.81 -2.54
N ILE A 56 7.72 -10.99 -3.52
CA ILE A 56 6.67 -11.36 -4.49
C ILE A 56 7.23 -12.21 -5.65
N VAL A 57 8.51 -12.05 -5.92
CA VAL A 57 9.24 -12.78 -6.97
C VAL A 57 10.46 -13.47 -6.39
N GLY A 58 10.87 -14.59 -7.00
CA GLY A 58 12.04 -15.35 -6.55
C GLY A 58 13.35 -14.55 -6.66
N GLU A 59 14.37 -14.97 -5.90
CA GLU A 59 15.70 -14.33 -5.88
C GLU A 59 16.33 -14.18 -7.27
N ASN A 60 16.05 -15.13 -8.17
CA ASN A 60 16.58 -15.15 -9.53
C ASN A 60 15.73 -14.41 -10.56
N ALA A 61 14.69 -13.71 -10.14
CA ALA A 61 13.83 -12.94 -11.04
C ALA A 61 14.60 -11.80 -11.72
N GLY A 62 14.35 -11.60 -13.01
CA GLY A 62 14.91 -10.50 -13.78
C GLY A 62 14.35 -9.14 -13.34
N TRP A 63 15.04 -8.05 -13.67
CA TRP A 63 14.62 -6.69 -13.30
C TRP A 63 13.26 -6.29 -13.89
N ARG A 64 12.97 -6.73 -15.11
CA ARG A 64 11.65 -6.51 -15.74
C ARG A 64 10.53 -7.21 -14.94
N GLU A 65 10.76 -8.42 -14.54
CA GLU A 65 9.81 -9.21 -13.74
C GLU A 65 9.59 -8.59 -12.36
N ARG A 66 10.67 -8.12 -11.70
CA ARG A 66 10.60 -7.40 -10.43
C ARG A 66 9.79 -6.11 -10.55
N LEU A 67 10.02 -5.33 -11.61
CA LEU A 67 9.29 -4.09 -11.86
C LEU A 67 7.81 -4.38 -12.14
N HIS A 68 7.51 -5.38 -12.96
CA HIS A 68 6.14 -5.80 -13.23
C HIS A 68 5.40 -6.23 -11.97
N ALA A 69 6.05 -7.04 -11.12
CA ALA A 69 5.49 -7.46 -9.85
C ALA A 69 5.25 -6.28 -8.88
N MET A 70 6.14 -5.29 -8.86
CA MET A 70 5.97 -4.07 -8.05
C MET A 70 4.79 -3.21 -8.49
N LEU A 71 4.44 -3.23 -9.78
CA LEU A 71 3.32 -2.49 -10.34
C LEU A 71 1.98 -3.25 -10.25
N GLY A 72 2.00 -4.48 -9.80
CA GLY A 72 0.84 -5.35 -9.67
C GLY A 72 0.94 -6.56 -10.60
N SER A 73 0.60 -7.74 -10.09
CA SER A 73 0.59 -8.96 -10.87
C SER A 73 -0.79 -9.22 -11.50
N ASP A 74 -0.78 -9.93 -12.62
CA ASP A 74 -2.01 -10.29 -13.36
C ASP A 74 -2.85 -11.38 -12.66
N ASP A 75 -2.36 -11.96 -11.57
CA ASP A 75 -3.03 -13.02 -10.82
C ASP A 75 -4.16 -12.54 -9.88
N GLY A 76 -4.38 -11.23 -9.81
CA GLY A 76 -5.41 -10.64 -8.94
C GLY A 76 -5.04 -10.57 -7.46
N GLY A 77 -3.84 -10.97 -7.07
CA GLY A 77 -3.39 -10.95 -5.67
C GLY A 77 -3.35 -9.54 -5.06
N PHE A 78 -3.16 -8.52 -5.89
CA PHE A 78 -3.13 -7.12 -5.48
C PHE A 78 -4.51 -6.43 -5.48
N GLU A 79 -5.54 -7.03 -6.04
CA GLU A 79 -6.87 -6.42 -6.17
C GLU A 79 -7.45 -5.90 -4.85
N PRO A 80 -7.36 -6.62 -3.71
CA PRO A 80 -7.84 -6.08 -2.44
C PRO A 80 -7.11 -4.81 -2.00
N TYR A 81 -5.80 -4.73 -2.27
CA TYR A 81 -4.97 -3.56 -1.94
C TYR A 81 -5.28 -2.37 -2.85
N ILE A 82 -5.42 -2.60 -4.15
CA ILE A 82 -5.79 -1.56 -5.12
C ILE A 82 -7.17 -0.98 -4.77
N ARG A 83 -8.13 -1.82 -4.43
CA ARG A 83 -9.46 -1.40 -4.00
C ARG A 83 -9.37 -0.52 -2.74
N LEU A 84 -8.57 -0.91 -1.76
CA LEU A 84 -8.37 -0.13 -0.54
C LEU A 84 -7.69 1.21 -0.82
N TRP A 85 -6.71 1.26 -1.72
CA TRP A 85 -6.07 2.51 -2.15
C TRP A 85 -7.05 3.45 -2.85
N ARG A 86 -7.92 2.94 -3.72
CA ARG A 86 -8.98 3.74 -4.37
C ARG A 86 -9.96 4.30 -3.35
N GLU A 87 -10.35 3.50 -2.36
CA GLU A 87 -11.18 3.97 -1.25
C GLU A 87 -10.48 5.06 -0.44
N ALA A 88 -9.21 4.89 -0.12
CA ALA A 88 -8.39 5.90 0.56
C ALA A 88 -8.29 7.19 -0.24
N GLN A 89 -8.12 7.12 -1.55
CA GLN A 89 -8.08 8.28 -2.44
C GLN A 89 -9.38 9.09 -2.37
N ILE A 90 -10.52 8.42 -2.39
CA ILE A 90 -11.83 9.07 -2.29
C ILE A 90 -12.02 9.72 -0.92
N LEU A 91 -11.64 9.01 0.16
CA LEU A 91 -11.77 9.48 1.53
C LEU A 91 -10.79 10.61 1.88
N ALA A 92 -9.65 10.68 1.23
CA ALA A 92 -8.62 11.69 1.49
C ALA A 92 -9.11 13.14 1.38
N SER A 93 -10.16 13.39 0.61
CA SER A 93 -10.78 14.71 0.51
C SER A 93 -11.59 15.13 1.75
N ARG A 94 -11.93 14.18 2.63
CA ARG A 94 -12.84 14.38 3.77
C ARG A 94 -12.22 14.00 5.11
N ASP A 95 -11.16 13.23 5.10
CA ASP A 95 -10.54 12.64 6.28
C ASP A 95 -9.02 12.89 6.21
N SER A 96 -8.52 13.74 7.12
CA SER A 96 -7.11 14.13 7.14
C SER A 96 -6.18 13.00 7.56
N ASP A 97 -6.65 12.07 8.41
CA ASP A 97 -5.86 10.90 8.82
C ASP A 97 -5.66 9.95 7.63
N ILE A 98 -6.74 9.66 6.89
CA ILE A 98 -6.67 8.85 5.68
C ILE A 98 -5.85 9.54 4.59
N LYS A 99 -5.97 10.86 4.44
CA LYS A 99 -5.14 11.61 3.49
C LYS A 99 -3.65 11.45 3.78
N GLY A 100 -3.25 11.60 5.02
CA GLY A 100 -1.85 11.41 5.44
C GLY A 100 -1.34 9.99 5.13
N ALA A 101 -2.14 8.98 5.45
CA ALA A 101 -1.81 7.58 5.15
C ALA A 101 -1.78 7.29 3.64
N TYR A 102 -2.71 7.88 2.87
CA TYR A 102 -2.72 7.76 1.41
C TYR A 102 -1.44 8.33 0.79
N VAL A 103 -1.06 9.56 1.15
CA VAL A 103 0.16 10.19 0.64
C VAL A 103 1.38 9.39 1.02
N LEU A 104 1.50 8.99 2.27
CA LEU A 104 2.64 8.21 2.76
C LEU A 104 2.79 6.87 2.02
N THR A 105 1.70 6.14 1.83
CA THR A 105 1.74 4.84 1.14
C THR A 105 2.05 4.97 -0.34
N MET A 106 1.60 6.04 -1.00
CA MET A 106 1.98 6.34 -2.39
C MET A 106 3.47 6.67 -2.50
N GLU A 107 4.03 7.43 -1.56
CA GLU A 107 5.46 7.72 -1.52
C GLU A 107 6.30 6.46 -1.27
N MET A 108 5.86 5.57 -0.38
CA MET A 108 6.51 4.28 -0.13
C MET A 108 6.56 3.43 -1.40
N TRP A 109 5.46 3.31 -2.11
CA TRP A 109 5.39 2.57 -3.37
C TRP A 109 6.28 3.21 -4.45
N HIS A 110 6.26 4.52 -4.55
CA HIS A 110 7.13 5.26 -5.47
C HIS A 110 8.63 4.99 -5.19
N GLN A 111 9.05 5.06 -3.93
CA GLN A 111 10.45 4.82 -3.55
C GLN A 111 10.90 3.40 -3.90
N GLU A 112 10.09 2.38 -3.63
CA GLU A 112 10.38 0.99 -4.00
C GLU A 112 10.48 0.81 -5.53
N THR A 113 9.59 1.44 -6.27
CA THR A 113 9.60 1.40 -7.73
C THR A 113 10.86 2.09 -8.29
N VAL A 114 11.24 3.25 -7.76
CA VAL A 114 12.49 3.95 -8.13
C VAL A 114 13.71 3.07 -7.86
N ALA A 115 13.76 2.40 -6.72
CA ALA A 115 14.89 1.53 -6.37
C ALA A 115 15.08 0.40 -7.40
N ILE A 116 13.99 -0.22 -7.84
CA ILE A 116 14.03 -1.28 -8.87
C ILE A 116 14.51 -0.71 -10.22
N ILE A 117 14.00 0.44 -10.63
CA ILE A 117 14.38 1.09 -11.90
C ILE A 117 15.88 1.43 -11.90
N ARG A 118 16.39 2.02 -10.80
CA ARG A 118 17.82 2.34 -10.66
C ARG A 118 18.69 1.10 -10.71
N ALA A 119 18.37 0.10 -9.91
CA ALA A 119 19.14 -1.13 -9.86
C ALA A 119 19.14 -1.87 -11.20
N GLY A 120 18.01 -1.90 -11.91
CA GLY A 120 17.92 -2.46 -13.26
C GLY A 120 18.73 -1.67 -14.30
N ALA A 121 18.80 -0.36 -14.18
CA ALA A 121 19.63 0.48 -15.05
C ALA A 121 21.13 0.27 -14.77
N GLU A 122 21.53 0.19 -13.51
CA GLU A 122 22.93 -0.12 -13.11
C GLU A 122 23.37 -1.50 -13.58
N ALA A 123 22.45 -2.46 -13.62
CA ALA A 123 22.69 -3.80 -14.16
C ALA A 123 22.58 -3.89 -15.69
N ASN A 124 22.43 -2.76 -16.40
CA ASN A 124 22.20 -2.69 -17.84
C ASN A 124 20.96 -3.43 -18.36
N ALA A 125 19.98 -3.69 -17.50
CA ALA A 125 18.71 -4.28 -17.89
C ALA A 125 17.73 -3.26 -18.47
N PHE A 126 17.87 -1.98 -18.08
CA PHE A 126 17.07 -0.86 -18.58
C PHE A 126 17.94 0.24 -19.14
N THR A 127 17.45 0.88 -20.21
CA THR A 127 17.96 2.15 -20.70
C THR A 127 16.92 3.22 -20.39
N LEU A 128 17.29 4.20 -19.56
CA LEU A 128 16.36 5.20 -19.07
C LEU A 128 16.30 6.40 -20.02
N ALA A 129 15.09 6.81 -20.39
CA ALA A 129 14.83 8.02 -21.20
C ALA A 129 14.57 9.26 -20.33
N ASP A 130 14.46 9.11 -19.01
CA ASP A 130 14.17 10.19 -18.06
C ASP A 130 14.69 9.79 -16.67
N GLN A 131 14.56 10.68 -15.69
CA GLN A 131 14.91 10.37 -14.31
C GLN A 131 14.05 9.22 -13.77
N PRO A 132 14.64 8.30 -12.99
CA PRO A 132 13.89 7.15 -12.42
C PRO A 132 12.62 7.56 -11.66
N GLU A 133 12.66 8.69 -10.96
CA GLU A 133 11.53 9.22 -10.21
C GLU A 133 10.35 9.58 -11.10
N ASN A 134 10.60 10.19 -12.24
CA ASN A 134 9.57 10.55 -13.22
C ASN A 134 9.00 9.31 -13.91
N ILE A 135 9.87 8.35 -14.25
CA ILE A 135 9.45 7.08 -14.84
C ILE A 135 8.55 6.33 -13.86
N ALA A 136 8.95 6.24 -12.58
CA ALA A 136 8.18 5.57 -11.54
C ALA A 136 6.77 6.16 -11.39
N TRP A 137 6.64 7.48 -11.32
CA TRP A 137 5.32 8.13 -11.24
C TRP A 137 4.44 7.87 -12.45
N ARG A 138 5.01 7.86 -13.67
CA ARG A 138 4.25 7.52 -14.87
C ARG A 138 3.75 6.09 -14.86
N LEU A 139 4.61 5.14 -14.45
CA LEU A 139 4.23 3.73 -14.34
C LEU A 139 3.13 3.51 -13.28
N ILE A 140 3.28 4.11 -12.11
CA ILE A 140 2.27 4.04 -11.05
C ILE A 140 0.94 4.64 -11.53
N GLY A 141 0.98 5.78 -12.23
CA GLY A 141 -0.21 6.42 -12.79
C GLY A 141 -0.94 5.59 -13.86
N LEU A 142 -0.25 4.66 -14.53
CA LEU A 142 -0.88 3.74 -15.49
C LEU A 142 -1.62 2.59 -14.80
N VAL A 143 -1.25 2.26 -13.57
CA VAL A 143 -1.84 1.15 -12.78
C VAL A 143 -2.98 1.64 -11.90
N CYS A 144 -2.87 2.85 -11.37
CA CYS A 144 -3.94 3.50 -10.60
C CYS A 144 -4.98 4.10 -11.51
#